data_2eff15ef14b48fb64864ba823b18d467
#
_entry.id   2eff15ef14b48fb64864ba823b18d467
#
_cell.length_a   1.000
_cell.length_b   1.000
_cell.length_c   1.000
_cell.angle_alpha   90.00
_cell.angle_beta   90.00
_cell.angle_gamma   90.00
#
_symmetry.space_group_name_H-M   'P 1'
#
loop_
_entity.id
_entity.type
_entity.pdbx_description
1 polymer ?
#
loop_
_entity_poly.entity_id
_entity_poly.type
_entity_poly.pdbx_seq_one_letter_code
_entity_poly.pdbx_strand_id
1 'polypeptide(L)'
;MKDSIRQRLLRLADRYEEVGRLLSSEEVAGGSRQFRELSVEYARLQPLAERLQRYHGLERDVQAARELQADADAGMRALGSEELTRLQGELDSEELELRRLLLPKDLRDERNIFLEVRAGTGGDEAAIFAGDLYRMYARYAESKGFSAEVLSESPGEHGGYREIISRIAGKGAFSRLKFESGTHRVQRVPATEAQGRIHTSACTVAILPELDEVDEVEINPADLRIDTYRSSGAGGQHVNKTDSAVRITHLPSGIVVECQDERSQHKNRSRAMALLRARLLAAEQEKQQSAQAQSRRLQVGSGDRSERIRTYNFPQGRVTDHRINLTLYRLAQIMDGDLDELIDALQQEYQAELLAEEA
;
A
#
# COMPACT_ATOMS: atom_id res chain seq x y z
N MET A 1 21.40 6.13 -19.98
CA MET A 1 20.68 6.82 -18.86
C MET A 1 20.43 8.29 -19.16
N LYS A 2 19.23 8.86 -18.84
CA LYS A 2 18.94 10.31 -18.96
C LYS A 2 19.70 11.11 -17.89
N ASP A 3 20.11 12.33 -18.22
CA ASP A 3 20.91 13.18 -17.30
C ASP A 3 20.16 13.52 -16.00
N SER A 4 18.84 13.74 -16.07
CA SER A 4 18.00 13.98 -14.88
C SER A 4 18.01 12.81 -13.89
N ILE A 5 17.92 11.58 -14.40
CA ILE A 5 17.96 10.35 -13.61
C ILE A 5 19.36 10.17 -13.00
N ARG A 6 20.40 10.38 -13.80
CA ARG A 6 21.79 10.32 -13.33
C ARG A 6 22.06 11.31 -12.19
N GLN A 7 21.62 12.55 -12.30
CA GLN A 7 21.77 13.56 -11.25
C GLN A 7 20.98 13.20 -9.98
N ARG A 8 19.80 12.59 -10.11
CA ARG A 8 19.01 12.12 -8.96
C ARG A 8 19.73 10.98 -8.24
N LEU A 9 20.28 10.02 -8.99
CA LEU A 9 21.05 8.90 -8.41
C LEU A 9 22.31 9.39 -7.69
N LEU A 10 23.07 10.32 -8.28
CA LEU A 10 24.26 10.89 -7.66
C LEU A 10 23.94 11.59 -6.35
N ARG A 11 22.87 12.42 -6.30
CA ARG A 11 22.41 13.07 -5.05
C ARG A 11 22.04 12.07 -3.96
N LEU A 12 21.43 10.94 -4.33
CA LEU A 12 21.08 9.89 -3.37
C LEU A 12 22.33 9.12 -2.88
N ALA A 13 23.32 8.92 -3.74
CA ALA A 13 24.61 8.34 -3.36
C ALA A 13 25.39 9.28 -2.43
N ASP A 14 25.44 10.57 -2.72
CA ASP A 14 26.05 11.57 -1.84
C ASP A 14 25.35 11.58 -0.46
N ARG A 15 24.03 11.48 -0.45
CA ARG A 15 23.24 11.39 0.79
C ARG A 15 23.52 10.11 1.57
N TYR A 16 23.70 8.97 0.90
CA TYR A 16 24.10 7.72 1.54
C TYR A 16 25.45 7.86 2.26
N GLU A 17 26.46 8.47 1.61
CA GLU A 17 27.75 8.73 2.23
C GLU A 17 27.68 9.72 3.40
N GLU A 18 26.86 10.77 3.28
CA GLU A 18 26.62 11.74 4.35
C GLU A 18 26.00 11.07 5.57
N VAL A 19 24.93 10.28 5.37
CA VAL A 19 24.26 9.53 6.46
C VAL A 19 25.21 8.53 7.11
N GLY A 20 26.06 7.84 6.33
CA GLY A 20 27.10 6.95 6.84
C GLY A 20 28.11 7.68 7.74
N ARG A 21 28.52 8.89 7.35
CA ARG A 21 29.40 9.73 8.17
C ARG A 21 28.71 10.19 9.45
N LEU A 22 27.45 10.62 9.39
CA LEU A 22 26.70 11.04 10.56
C LEU A 22 26.50 9.88 11.56
N LEU A 23 26.20 8.67 11.09
CA LEU A 23 26.09 7.48 11.94
C LEU A 23 27.40 7.07 12.62
N SER A 24 28.53 7.42 12.01
CA SER A 24 29.87 7.15 12.56
C SER A 24 30.39 8.28 13.48
N SER A 25 29.66 9.41 13.56
CA SER A 25 30.06 10.53 14.43
C SER A 25 29.60 10.34 15.87
N GLU A 26 30.41 10.82 16.83
CA GLU A 26 30.05 10.81 18.26
C GLU A 26 28.86 11.71 18.61
N GLU A 27 28.45 12.61 17.70
CA GLU A 27 27.35 13.55 17.89
C GLU A 27 25.99 12.87 17.90
N VAL A 28 25.86 11.72 17.21
CA VAL A 28 24.61 10.94 17.15
C VAL A 28 24.70 9.78 18.14
N ALA A 29 24.23 10.01 19.36
CA ALA A 29 24.25 9.01 20.42
C ALA A 29 23.45 7.75 20.00
N GLY A 30 24.06 6.58 20.14
CA GLY A 30 23.40 5.29 19.87
C GLY A 30 22.12 5.15 20.70
N GLY A 31 21.03 4.74 20.05
CA GLY A 31 19.72 4.58 20.69
C GLY A 31 18.83 5.83 20.69
N SER A 32 19.32 7.00 20.25
CA SER A 32 18.50 8.19 20.06
C SER A 32 17.49 7.99 18.92
N ARG A 33 16.40 8.79 18.92
CA ARG A 33 15.43 8.80 17.83
C ARG A 33 16.11 9.12 16.49
N GLN A 34 17.00 10.10 16.50
CA GLN A 34 17.78 10.52 15.34
C GLN A 34 18.67 9.38 14.79
N PHE A 35 19.33 8.62 15.66
CA PHE A 35 20.11 7.45 15.26
C PHE A 35 19.25 6.41 14.52
N ARG A 36 18.05 6.12 15.04
CA ARG A 36 17.11 5.19 14.39
C ARG A 36 16.65 5.68 13.02
N GLU A 37 16.29 6.96 12.92
CA GLU A 37 15.86 7.57 11.64
C GLU A 37 16.98 7.52 10.59
N LEU A 38 18.21 7.89 10.96
CA LEU A 38 19.37 7.80 10.07
C LEU A 38 19.72 6.36 9.70
N SER A 39 19.61 5.41 10.63
CA SER A 39 19.87 3.98 10.34
C SER A 39 18.87 3.40 9.33
N VAL A 40 17.60 3.77 9.44
CA VAL A 40 16.56 3.39 8.48
C VAL A 40 16.84 4.02 7.11
N GLU A 41 17.22 5.31 7.08
CA GLU A 41 17.58 6.01 5.84
C GLU A 41 18.79 5.36 5.17
N TYR A 42 19.85 5.05 5.95
CA TYR A 42 21.04 4.36 5.47
C TYR A 42 20.72 3.01 4.83
N ALA A 43 19.98 2.16 5.54
CA ALA A 43 19.58 0.84 5.03
C ALA A 43 18.70 0.94 3.77
N ARG A 44 17.91 2.01 3.64
CA ARG A 44 17.09 2.26 2.45
C ARG A 44 17.93 2.67 1.23
N LEU A 45 18.98 3.48 1.43
CA LEU A 45 19.83 4.01 0.36
C LEU A 45 20.92 3.03 -0.08
N GLN A 46 21.33 2.11 0.79
CA GLN A 46 22.40 1.15 0.56
C GLN A 46 22.26 0.37 -0.75
N PRO A 47 21.13 -0.28 -1.08
CA PRO A 47 20.99 -1.06 -2.32
C PRO A 47 21.17 -0.19 -3.60
N LEU A 48 20.75 1.07 -3.52
CA LEU A 48 20.91 2.02 -4.64
C LEU A 48 22.37 2.41 -4.80
N ALA A 49 23.07 2.72 -3.72
CA ALA A 49 24.48 3.11 -3.76
C ALA A 49 25.36 1.97 -4.29
N GLU A 50 25.15 0.74 -3.84
CA GLU A 50 25.87 -0.46 -4.30
C GLU A 50 25.65 -0.71 -5.80
N ARG A 51 24.41 -0.60 -6.30
CA ARG A 51 24.10 -0.78 -7.71
C ARG A 51 24.66 0.35 -8.57
N LEU A 52 24.62 1.60 -8.09
CA LEU A 52 25.20 2.73 -8.82
C LEU A 52 26.72 2.57 -8.94
N GLN A 53 27.39 2.08 -7.91
CA GLN A 53 28.82 1.77 -7.97
C GLN A 53 29.13 0.68 -9.01
N ARG A 54 28.30 -0.37 -9.06
CA ARG A 54 28.40 -1.42 -10.07
C ARG A 54 28.15 -0.87 -11.49
N TYR A 55 27.13 -0.04 -11.66
CA TYR A 55 26.84 0.62 -12.94
C TYR A 55 28.03 1.45 -13.45
N HIS A 56 28.67 2.23 -12.58
CA HIS A 56 29.90 2.98 -12.93
C HIS A 56 31.08 2.06 -13.24
N GLY A 57 31.16 0.87 -12.64
CA GLY A 57 32.11 -0.17 -13.01
C GLY A 57 31.88 -0.63 -14.46
N LEU A 58 30.65 -1.01 -14.77
CA LEU A 58 30.27 -1.44 -16.12
C LEU A 58 30.46 -0.35 -17.18
N GLU A 59 30.20 0.93 -16.86
CA GLU A 59 30.50 2.05 -17.78
C GLU A 59 31.98 2.09 -18.15
N ARG A 60 32.88 1.89 -17.17
CA ARG A 60 34.33 1.85 -17.42
C ARG A 60 34.75 0.64 -18.26
N ASP A 61 34.15 -0.54 -17.95
CA ASP A 61 34.45 -1.77 -18.68
C ASP A 61 33.95 -1.71 -20.13
N VAL A 62 32.79 -1.10 -20.38
CA VAL A 62 32.28 -0.81 -21.74
C VAL A 62 33.23 0.12 -22.48
N GLN A 63 33.78 1.12 -21.82
CA GLN A 63 34.73 2.03 -22.43
C GLN A 63 36.05 1.29 -22.80
N ALA A 64 36.56 0.44 -21.91
CA ALA A 64 37.73 -0.38 -22.19
C ALA A 64 37.49 -1.37 -23.36
N ALA A 65 36.31 -1.99 -23.43
CA ALA A 65 35.92 -2.87 -24.55
C ALA A 65 35.85 -2.12 -25.88
N ARG A 66 35.39 -0.85 -25.89
CA ARG A 66 35.41 0.02 -27.09
C ARG A 66 36.83 0.34 -27.56
N GLU A 67 37.75 0.56 -26.64
CA GLU A 67 39.14 0.77 -26.95
C GLU A 67 39.79 -0.47 -27.57
N LEU A 68 39.48 -1.68 -27.02
CA LEU A 68 39.90 -2.96 -27.60
C LEU A 68 39.30 -3.21 -28.99
N GLN A 69 38.05 -2.82 -29.22
CA GLN A 69 37.43 -2.92 -30.55
C GLN A 69 38.10 -2.04 -31.60
N ALA A 70 38.74 -0.95 -31.19
CA ALA A 70 39.48 -0.07 -32.05
C ALA A 70 40.99 -0.45 -32.24
N ASP A 71 41.45 -1.56 -31.63
CA ASP A 71 42.84 -2.02 -31.69
C ASP A 71 43.28 -2.38 -33.13
N ALA A 72 44.56 -2.28 -33.38
CA ALA A 72 45.18 -2.63 -34.66
C ALA A 72 45.11 -4.16 -34.92
N ASP A 73 45.19 -4.99 -33.87
CA ASP A 73 45.14 -6.43 -33.97
C ASP A 73 43.71 -6.96 -34.22
N ALA A 74 43.55 -7.86 -35.19
CA ALA A 74 42.26 -8.41 -35.56
C ALA A 74 41.64 -9.31 -34.45
N GLY A 75 42.47 -10.01 -33.69
CA GLY A 75 42.05 -10.84 -32.58
C GLY A 75 41.53 -9.99 -31.40
N MET A 76 42.22 -8.90 -31.09
CA MET A 76 41.79 -7.95 -30.06
C MET A 76 40.47 -7.25 -30.44
N ARG A 77 40.29 -6.88 -31.72
CA ARG A 77 39.01 -6.30 -32.20
C ARG A 77 37.84 -7.28 -32.05
N ALA A 78 38.05 -8.55 -32.39
CA ALA A 78 37.02 -9.57 -32.27
C ALA A 78 36.61 -9.77 -30.79
N LEU A 79 37.58 -9.88 -29.89
CA LEU A 79 37.36 -9.98 -28.44
C LEU A 79 36.64 -8.72 -27.90
N GLY A 80 37.10 -7.53 -28.32
CA GLY A 80 36.48 -6.25 -27.94
C GLY A 80 35.00 -6.17 -28.36
N SER A 81 34.65 -6.70 -29.54
CA SER A 81 33.27 -6.71 -30.03
C SER A 81 32.36 -7.67 -29.25
N GLU A 82 32.87 -8.85 -28.89
CA GLU A 82 32.14 -9.84 -28.07
C GLU A 82 31.91 -9.27 -26.67
N GLU A 83 32.96 -8.79 -26.02
CA GLU A 83 32.88 -8.18 -24.68
C GLU A 83 31.96 -6.96 -24.67
N LEU A 84 32.02 -6.11 -25.68
CA LEU A 84 31.17 -4.92 -25.77
C LEU A 84 29.67 -5.32 -25.81
N THR A 85 29.32 -6.36 -26.57
CA THR A 85 27.94 -6.83 -26.68
C THR A 85 27.45 -7.37 -25.33
N ARG A 86 28.27 -8.14 -24.63
CA ARG A 86 27.95 -8.69 -23.30
C ARG A 86 27.77 -7.58 -22.25
N LEU A 87 28.78 -6.70 -22.14
CA LEU A 87 28.79 -5.61 -21.15
C LEU A 87 27.68 -4.59 -21.39
N GLN A 88 27.29 -4.35 -22.63
CA GLN A 88 26.19 -3.46 -22.98
C GLN A 88 24.85 -4.01 -22.49
N GLY A 89 24.62 -5.33 -22.63
CA GLY A 89 23.45 -6.01 -22.08
C GLY A 89 23.40 -5.96 -20.55
N GLU A 90 24.54 -6.12 -19.88
CA GLU A 90 24.63 -5.99 -18.41
C GLU A 90 24.38 -4.55 -17.95
N LEU A 91 24.92 -3.56 -18.66
CA LEU A 91 24.74 -2.13 -18.38
C LEU A 91 23.26 -1.72 -18.51
N ASP A 92 22.58 -2.16 -19.56
CA ASP A 92 21.17 -1.86 -19.81
C ASP A 92 20.28 -2.51 -18.72
N SER A 93 20.62 -3.73 -18.31
CA SER A 93 19.94 -4.42 -17.20
C SER A 93 20.13 -3.68 -15.87
N GLU A 94 21.35 -3.25 -15.56
CA GLU A 94 21.64 -2.53 -14.32
C GLU A 94 21.00 -1.13 -14.32
N GLU A 95 20.93 -0.45 -15.48
CA GLU A 95 20.20 0.81 -15.63
C GLU A 95 18.70 0.64 -15.31
N LEU A 96 18.08 -0.42 -15.81
CA LEU A 96 16.68 -0.72 -15.52
C LEU A 96 16.44 -0.94 -14.02
N GLU A 97 17.32 -1.70 -13.37
CA GLU A 97 17.23 -1.96 -11.93
C GLU A 97 17.42 -0.68 -11.09
N LEU A 98 18.34 0.20 -11.49
CA LEU A 98 18.52 1.51 -10.84
C LEU A 98 17.27 2.38 -11.00
N ARG A 99 16.64 2.39 -12.18
CA ARG A 99 15.37 3.10 -12.39
C ARG A 99 14.26 2.54 -11.50
N ARG A 100 14.16 1.22 -11.36
CA ARG A 100 13.19 0.58 -10.45
C ARG A 100 13.38 1.01 -9.00
N LEU A 101 14.62 1.15 -8.53
CA LEU A 101 14.93 1.61 -7.18
C LEU A 101 14.59 3.09 -6.94
N LEU A 102 14.52 3.90 -8.00
CA LEU A 102 14.11 5.31 -7.93
C LEU A 102 12.60 5.49 -7.84
N LEU A 103 11.81 4.46 -8.21
CA LEU A 103 10.36 4.54 -8.11
C LEU A 103 9.94 4.80 -6.65
N PRO A 104 8.94 5.65 -6.44
CA PRO A 104 8.46 5.93 -5.11
C PRO A 104 7.91 4.63 -4.48
N LYS A 105 8.52 4.21 -3.38
CA LYS A 105 7.96 3.09 -2.60
C LYS A 105 6.67 3.56 -1.95
N ASP A 106 5.59 2.84 -2.20
CA ASP A 106 4.35 3.05 -1.47
C ASP A 106 4.59 2.64 0.00
N LEU A 107 4.43 3.60 0.92
CA LEU A 107 4.58 3.35 2.35
C LEU A 107 3.63 2.27 2.88
N ARG A 108 2.57 1.98 2.14
CA ARG A 108 1.60 0.93 2.44
C ARG A 108 2.09 -0.46 2.07
N ASP A 109 3.13 -0.58 1.21
CA ASP A 109 3.58 -1.86 0.65
C ASP A 109 4.03 -2.87 1.72
N GLU A 110 4.54 -2.39 2.86
CA GLU A 110 4.96 -3.24 3.98
C GLU A 110 3.85 -3.53 5.00
N ARG A 111 2.64 -2.94 4.82
CA ARG A 111 1.54 -3.08 5.77
C ARG A 111 0.81 -4.41 5.62
N ASN A 112 0.17 -4.81 6.70
CA ASN A 112 -0.85 -5.85 6.70
C ASN A 112 -2.07 -5.36 5.92
N ILE A 113 -2.97 -6.28 5.57
CA ILE A 113 -4.16 -5.96 4.80
C ILE A 113 -5.43 -6.53 5.40
N PHE A 114 -6.55 -5.90 5.08
CA PHE A 114 -7.87 -6.49 5.14
C PHE A 114 -8.27 -6.95 3.74
N LEU A 115 -8.51 -8.24 3.60
CA LEU A 115 -9.06 -8.87 2.40
C LEU A 115 -10.57 -9.01 2.59
N GLU A 116 -11.34 -8.36 1.73
CA GLU A 116 -12.80 -8.50 1.67
C GLU A 116 -13.17 -9.19 0.35
N VAL A 117 -13.89 -10.29 0.43
CA VAL A 117 -14.45 -10.98 -0.72
C VAL A 117 -15.96 -11.02 -0.58
N ARG A 118 -16.66 -10.49 -1.58
CA ARG A 118 -18.13 -10.42 -1.59
C ARG A 118 -18.71 -11.07 -2.83
N ALA A 119 -19.78 -11.82 -2.67
CA ALA A 119 -20.58 -12.31 -3.77
C ALA A 119 -21.23 -11.13 -4.49
N GLY A 120 -21.04 -11.07 -5.80
CA GLY A 120 -21.65 -10.09 -6.69
C GLY A 120 -22.81 -10.68 -7.48
N THR A 121 -22.82 -10.45 -8.79
CA THR A 121 -23.86 -10.97 -9.69
C THR A 121 -23.74 -12.47 -9.87
N GLY A 122 -24.77 -13.27 -9.53
CA GLY A 122 -24.77 -14.73 -9.76
C GLY A 122 -25.43 -15.55 -8.64
N GLY A 123 -25.99 -14.92 -7.61
CA GLY A 123 -26.68 -15.61 -6.52
C GLY A 123 -25.78 -16.60 -5.77
N ASP A 124 -26.27 -17.80 -5.53
CA ASP A 124 -25.56 -18.84 -4.76
C ASP A 124 -24.22 -19.24 -5.37
N GLU A 125 -24.13 -19.25 -6.71
CA GLU A 125 -22.88 -19.55 -7.41
C GLU A 125 -21.80 -18.48 -7.11
N ALA A 126 -22.20 -17.23 -7.04
CA ALA A 126 -21.27 -16.16 -6.64
C ALA A 126 -20.80 -16.33 -5.19
N ALA A 127 -21.67 -16.79 -4.28
CA ALA A 127 -21.29 -17.07 -2.90
C ALA A 127 -20.32 -18.27 -2.80
N ILE A 128 -20.53 -19.34 -3.56
CA ILE A 128 -19.62 -20.48 -3.63
C ILE A 128 -18.26 -20.04 -4.20
N PHE A 129 -18.28 -19.24 -5.25
CA PHE A 129 -17.05 -18.73 -5.87
C PHE A 129 -16.29 -17.76 -4.94
N ALA A 130 -16.99 -16.97 -4.13
CA ALA A 130 -16.35 -16.15 -3.09
C ALA A 130 -15.59 -17.01 -2.07
N GLY A 131 -16.14 -18.17 -1.71
CA GLY A 131 -15.46 -19.15 -0.88
C GLY A 131 -14.23 -19.76 -1.53
N ASP A 132 -14.30 -20.03 -2.84
CA ASP A 132 -13.16 -20.55 -3.60
C ASP A 132 -12.04 -19.49 -3.71
N LEU A 133 -12.39 -18.22 -3.98
CA LEU A 133 -11.42 -17.12 -4.02
C LEU A 133 -10.76 -16.89 -2.65
N TYR A 134 -11.56 -16.90 -1.57
CA TYR A 134 -11.00 -16.77 -0.23
C TYR A 134 -9.99 -17.89 0.07
N ARG A 135 -10.34 -19.14 -0.25
CA ARG A 135 -9.44 -20.29 -0.08
C ARG A 135 -8.16 -20.15 -0.88
N MET A 136 -8.25 -19.68 -2.12
CA MET A 136 -7.10 -19.38 -2.98
C MET A 136 -6.16 -18.35 -2.32
N TYR A 137 -6.71 -17.24 -1.80
CA TYR A 137 -5.90 -16.22 -1.14
C TYR A 137 -5.34 -16.70 0.21
N ALA A 138 -6.09 -17.48 0.97
CA ALA A 138 -5.61 -18.04 2.23
C ALA A 138 -4.42 -18.98 2.02
N ARG A 139 -4.48 -19.86 1.00
CA ARG A 139 -3.35 -20.73 0.64
C ARG A 139 -2.15 -19.96 0.10
N TYR A 140 -2.40 -18.91 -0.69
CA TYR A 140 -1.33 -18.03 -1.12
C TYR A 140 -0.66 -17.34 0.07
N ALA A 141 -1.43 -16.81 1.01
CA ALA A 141 -0.90 -16.20 2.23
C ALA A 141 -0.05 -17.19 3.03
N GLU A 142 -0.52 -18.43 3.22
CA GLU A 142 0.21 -19.49 3.90
C GLU A 142 1.53 -19.82 3.18
N SER A 143 1.52 -19.92 1.85
CA SER A 143 2.73 -20.20 1.05
C SER A 143 3.80 -19.10 1.17
N LYS A 144 3.38 -17.85 1.45
CA LYS A 144 4.27 -16.70 1.68
C LYS A 144 4.64 -16.50 3.15
N GLY A 145 4.15 -17.34 4.04
CA GLY A 145 4.37 -17.20 5.48
C GLY A 145 3.57 -16.06 6.11
N PHE A 146 2.50 -15.60 5.45
CA PHE A 146 1.58 -14.63 6.02
C PHE A 146 0.55 -15.34 6.91
N SER A 147 0.11 -14.68 7.96
CA SER A 147 -0.97 -15.15 8.83
C SER A 147 -2.29 -14.63 8.30
N ALA A 148 -3.28 -15.50 8.12
CA ALA A 148 -4.64 -15.15 7.72
C ALA A 148 -5.60 -15.43 8.89
N GLU A 149 -6.36 -14.40 9.31
CA GLU A 149 -7.34 -14.45 10.40
C GLU A 149 -8.69 -13.96 9.87
N VAL A 150 -9.76 -14.78 10.04
CA VAL A 150 -11.11 -14.36 9.67
C VAL A 150 -11.67 -13.45 10.76
N LEU A 151 -12.06 -12.25 10.36
CA LEU A 151 -12.65 -11.25 11.26
C LEU A 151 -14.18 -11.28 11.22
N SER A 152 -14.75 -11.50 10.04
CA SER A 152 -16.20 -11.53 9.84
C SER A 152 -16.54 -12.41 8.65
N GLU A 153 -17.61 -13.17 8.79
CA GLU A 153 -18.13 -14.00 7.70
C GLU A 153 -19.67 -13.98 7.67
N SER A 154 -20.20 -13.98 6.46
CA SER A 154 -21.62 -14.15 6.19
C SER A 154 -21.77 -15.34 5.24
N PRO A 155 -22.16 -16.52 5.70
CA PRO A 155 -22.23 -17.72 4.88
C PRO A 155 -23.34 -17.61 3.81
N GLY A 156 -23.11 -18.25 2.66
CA GLY A 156 -24.10 -18.45 1.63
C GLY A 156 -25.09 -19.58 1.99
N GLU A 157 -26.29 -19.57 1.41
CA GLU A 157 -27.32 -20.58 1.70
C GLU A 157 -26.94 -21.98 1.20
N HIS A 158 -26.18 -22.06 0.10
CA HIS A 158 -25.72 -23.30 -0.50
C HIS A 158 -24.21 -23.51 -0.39
N GLY A 159 -23.58 -22.88 0.63
CA GLY A 159 -22.14 -22.89 0.85
C GLY A 159 -21.43 -21.64 0.35
N GLY A 160 -20.13 -21.54 0.64
CA GLY A 160 -19.35 -20.33 0.37
C GLY A 160 -19.76 -19.17 1.25
N TYR A 161 -19.51 -17.94 0.79
CA TYR A 161 -19.75 -16.72 1.56
C TYR A 161 -20.48 -15.67 0.74
N ARG A 162 -21.51 -15.04 1.32
CA ARG A 162 -22.04 -13.78 0.81
C ARG A 162 -21.01 -12.67 0.98
N GLU A 163 -20.30 -12.69 2.09
CA GLU A 163 -19.21 -11.81 2.43
C GLU A 163 -18.24 -12.52 3.37
N ILE A 164 -16.95 -12.35 3.15
CA ILE A 164 -15.93 -12.75 4.10
C ILE A 164 -14.87 -11.66 4.18
N ILE A 165 -14.52 -11.31 5.42
CA ILE A 165 -13.47 -10.30 5.72
C ILE A 165 -12.42 -11.00 6.55
N SER A 166 -11.18 -10.96 6.08
CA SER A 166 -10.03 -11.50 6.80
C SER A 166 -8.88 -10.50 6.86
N ARG A 167 -8.14 -10.58 7.94
CA ARG A 167 -6.87 -9.87 8.09
C ARG A 167 -5.75 -10.79 7.63
N ILE A 168 -4.90 -10.30 6.71
CA ILE A 168 -3.69 -10.98 6.29
C ILE A 168 -2.50 -10.17 6.79
N ALA A 169 -1.74 -10.75 7.71
CA ALA A 169 -0.61 -10.11 8.36
C ALA A 169 0.71 -10.73 7.90
N GLY A 170 1.60 -9.89 7.42
CA GLY A 170 2.93 -10.27 6.97
C GLY A 170 3.64 -9.15 6.22
N LYS A 171 4.96 -9.13 6.32
CA LYS A 171 5.75 -8.10 5.64
C LYS A 171 5.59 -8.20 4.12
N GLY A 172 5.11 -7.11 3.51
CA GLY A 172 4.89 -7.06 2.06
C GLY A 172 3.54 -7.63 1.60
N ALA A 173 2.60 -7.93 2.50
CA ALA A 173 1.29 -8.45 2.14
C ALA A 173 0.53 -7.50 1.21
N PHE A 174 0.53 -6.19 1.50
CA PHE A 174 -0.10 -5.20 0.64
C PHE A 174 0.57 -5.11 -0.74
N SER A 175 1.90 -5.09 -0.80
CA SER A 175 2.63 -4.99 -2.07
C SER A 175 2.30 -6.12 -3.04
N ARG A 176 2.06 -7.33 -2.52
CA ARG A 176 1.72 -8.51 -3.32
C ARG A 176 0.25 -8.54 -3.73
N LEU A 177 -0.65 -8.22 -2.81
CA LEU A 177 -2.09 -8.43 -3.01
C LEU A 177 -2.85 -7.19 -3.49
N LYS A 178 -2.28 -5.98 -3.46
CA LYS A 178 -2.95 -4.73 -3.88
C LYS A 178 -3.55 -4.79 -5.29
N PHE A 179 -2.99 -5.60 -6.18
CA PHE A 179 -3.46 -5.78 -7.56
C PHE A 179 -4.66 -6.72 -7.67
N GLU A 180 -5.05 -7.40 -6.59
CA GLU A 180 -6.19 -8.33 -6.60
C GLU A 180 -7.54 -7.63 -6.41
N SER A 181 -7.53 -6.33 -6.12
CA SER A 181 -8.75 -5.54 -5.96
C SER A 181 -9.50 -5.37 -7.27
N GLY A 182 -10.79 -5.70 -7.26
CA GLY A 182 -11.67 -5.57 -8.42
C GLY A 182 -12.71 -6.67 -8.54
N THR A 183 -13.35 -6.75 -9.71
CA THR A 183 -14.36 -7.76 -10.01
C THR A 183 -13.73 -8.98 -10.66
N HIS A 184 -13.90 -10.14 -10.03
CA HIS A 184 -13.45 -11.46 -10.49
C HIS A 184 -14.63 -12.24 -11.08
N ARG A 185 -14.53 -12.64 -12.33
CA ARG A 185 -15.58 -13.35 -13.07
C ARG A 185 -15.27 -14.84 -13.18
N VAL A 186 -16.25 -15.68 -12.87
CA VAL A 186 -16.16 -17.12 -13.04
C VAL A 186 -17.08 -17.58 -14.16
N GLN A 187 -16.62 -18.56 -14.93
CA GLN A 187 -17.38 -19.30 -15.94
C GLN A 187 -17.24 -20.79 -15.66
N ARG A 188 -18.29 -21.40 -15.12
CA ARG A 188 -18.36 -22.84 -14.87
C ARG A 188 -19.82 -23.30 -14.81
N VAL A 189 -20.00 -24.63 -14.80
CA VAL A 189 -21.29 -25.22 -14.46
C VAL A 189 -21.40 -25.18 -12.93
N PRO A 190 -22.36 -24.44 -12.35
CA PRO A 190 -22.53 -24.38 -10.91
C PRO A 190 -22.86 -25.76 -10.30
N ALA A 191 -22.46 -25.97 -9.03
CA ALA A 191 -22.87 -27.18 -8.31
C ALA A 191 -24.39 -27.28 -8.13
N THR A 192 -25.09 -26.15 -8.21
CA THR A 192 -26.56 -26.02 -8.08
C THR A 192 -27.29 -26.20 -9.43
N GLU A 193 -26.59 -26.34 -10.55
CA GLU A 193 -27.17 -26.43 -11.90
C GLU A 193 -27.37 -27.91 -12.31
N ALA A 194 -28.63 -28.28 -12.47
CA ALA A 194 -28.99 -29.68 -12.84
C ALA A 194 -28.86 -29.97 -14.34
N GLN A 195 -28.87 -28.95 -15.22
CA GLN A 195 -28.89 -29.12 -16.68
C GLN A 195 -27.52 -28.98 -17.33
N GLY A 196 -26.44 -28.82 -16.55
CA GLY A 196 -25.08 -28.71 -17.05
C GLY A 196 -24.77 -27.40 -17.82
N ARG A 197 -25.56 -26.37 -17.67
CA ARG A 197 -25.34 -25.08 -18.33
C ARG A 197 -24.20 -24.32 -17.65
N ILE A 198 -23.34 -23.73 -18.49
CA ILE A 198 -22.28 -22.83 -18.00
C ILE A 198 -22.92 -21.51 -17.57
N HIS A 199 -22.73 -21.14 -16.29
CA HIS A 199 -23.13 -19.84 -15.78
C HIS A 199 -21.93 -18.91 -15.69
N THR A 200 -22.21 -17.61 -15.73
CA THR A 200 -21.23 -16.56 -15.53
C THR A 200 -21.60 -15.78 -14.28
N SER A 201 -20.81 -15.93 -13.25
CA SER A 201 -20.98 -15.24 -11.97
C SER A 201 -19.79 -14.32 -11.68
N ALA A 202 -19.94 -13.41 -10.77
CA ALA A 202 -18.88 -12.48 -10.38
C ALA A 202 -18.83 -12.29 -8.87
N CYS A 203 -17.62 -12.08 -8.36
CA CYS A 203 -17.33 -11.68 -7.00
C CYS A 203 -16.49 -10.42 -7.02
N THR A 204 -16.56 -9.63 -5.98
CA THR A 204 -15.72 -8.46 -5.79
C THR A 204 -14.70 -8.73 -4.70
N VAL A 205 -13.48 -8.30 -4.93
CA VAL A 205 -12.36 -8.37 -3.99
C VAL A 205 -11.91 -6.95 -3.70
N ALA A 206 -11.78 -6.61 -2.42
CA ALA A 206 -11.17 -5.36 -1.99
C ALA A 206 -9.98 -5.66 -1.08
N ILE A 207 -8.87 -4.98 -1.34
CA ILE A 207 -7.64 -5.05 -0.53
C ILE A 207 -7.41 -3.68 0.09
N LEU A 208 -7.52 -3.62 1.39
CA LEU A 208 -7.35 -2.38 2.15
C LEU A 208 -6.12 -2.52 3.04
N PRO A 209 -5.18 -1.55 3.03
CA PRO A 209 -4.07 -1.57 3.96
C PRO A 209 -4.57 -1.37 5.39
N GLU A 210 -3.99 -2.10 6.34
CA GLU A 210 -4.20 -1.86 7.77
C GLU A 210 -3.60 -0.50 8.12
N LEU A 211 -4.43 0.42 8.56
CA LEU A 211 -3.99 1.75 9.01
C LEU A 211 -3.69 1.71 10.49
N ASP A 212 -2.75 2.56 10.92
CA ASP A 212 -2.48 2.73 12.34
C ASP A 212 -3.71 3.28 13.03
N GLU A 213 -4.03 2.77 14.20
CA GLU A 213 -5.10 3.31 15.02
C GLU A 213 -4.74 4.73 15.45
N VAL A 214 -5.70 5.63 15.34
CA VAL A 214 -5.55 6.99 15.86
C VAL A 214 -5.99 6.97 17.32
N ASP A 215 -5.03 6.72 18.21
CA ASP A 215 -5.31 6.61 19.65
C ASP A 215 -5.32 7.96 20.34
N GLU A 216 -4.48 8.90 19.91
CA GLU A 216 -4.36 10.22 20.51
C GLU A 216 -4.17 11.31 19.45
N VAL A 217 -4.79 12.44 19.70
CA VAL A 217 -4.56 13.67 18.93
C VAL A 217 -3.76 14.64 19.80
N GLU A 218 -2.52 14.92 19.38
CA GLU A 218 -1.73 15.99 20.01
C GLU A 218 -2.34 17.35 19.66
N ILE A 219 -2.72 18.11 20.70
CA ILE A 219 -3.27 19.45 20.54
C ILE A 219 -2.17 20.45 20.86
N ASN A 220 -1.75 21.23 19.85
CA ASN A 220 -0.84 22.34 20.06
C ASN A 220 -1.59 23.49 20.75
N PRO A 221 -1.14 23.97 21.92
CA PRO A 221 -1.76 25.11 22.61
C PRO A 221 -1.84 26.40 21.77
N ALA A 222 -0.93 26.56 20.79
CA ALA A 222 -0.94 27.73 19.90
C ALA A 222 -2.14 27.74 18.94
N ASP A 223 -2.72 26.57 18.66
CA ASP A 223 -3.87 26.40 17.78
C ASP A 223 -5.21 26.58 18.50
N LEU A 224 -5.17 26.91 19.78
CA LEU A 224 -6.36 27.09 20.62
C LEU A 224 -6.64 28.55 20.91
N ARG A 225 -7.88 28.98 20.64
CA ARG A 225 -8.43 30.21 21.21
C ARG A 225 -9.33 29.84 22.37
N ILE A 226 -9.00 30.38 23.57
CA ILE A 226 -9.73 30.10 24.79
C ILE A 226 -10.39 31.39 25.24
N ASP A 227 -11.72 31.42 25.25
CA ASP A 227 -12.53 32.51 25.68
C ASP A 227 -13.24 32.15 27.01
N THR A 228 -13.28 33.05 27.95
CA THR A 228 -14.03 32.88 29.20
C THR A 228 -15.22 33.83 29.22
N TYR A 229 -16.35 33.34 29.73
CA TYR A 229 -17.57 34.11 29.78
C TYR A 229 -18.42 33.73 31.01
N ARG A 230 -19.47 34.51 31.26
CA ARG A 230 -20.38 34.24 32.37
C ARG A 230 -21.32 33.09 32.05
N SER A 231 -21.41 32.13 32.97
CA SER A 231 -22.33 31.01 32.82
C SER A 231 -23.79 31.49 32.77
N SER A 232 -24.60 30.92 31.92
CA SER A 232 -26.04 31.19 31.84
C SER A 232 -26.79 30.03 32.49
N GLY A 233 -27.71 30.30 33.42
CA GLY A 233 -28.54 29.26 34.06
C GLY A 233 -29.14 29.73 35.38
N ALA A 234 -30.00 28.89 35.99
CA ALA A 234 -30.59 29.09 37.30
C ALA A 234 -29.49 28.97 38.36
N GLY A 235 -29.03 30.09 38.89
CA GLY A 235 -27.97 30.18 39.92
C GLY A 235 -27.99 31.47 40.68
N GLY A 236 -27.38 31.48 41.87
CA GLY A 236 -27.28 32.66 42.74
C GLY A 236 -26.24 33.66 42.26
N GLN A 237 -25.92 34.66 43.11
CA GLN A 237 -25.04 35.79 42.81
C GLN A 237 -23.67 35.39 42.22
N HIS A 238 -23.13 34.22 42.54
CA HIS A 238 -21.85 33.71 42.04
C HIS A 238 -21.86 33.39 40.54
N VAL A 239 -22.94 32.78 40.03
CA VAL A 239 -23.08 32.39 38.61
C VAL A 239 -23.16 33.62 37.71
N ASN A 240 -23.79 34.70 38.21
CA ASN A 240 -24.01 35.92 37.44
C ASN A 240 -22.85 36.91 37.46
N LYS A 241 -21.85 36.74 38.36
CA LYS A 241 -20.74 37.69 38.55
C LYS A 241 -19.38 37.11 38.12
N THR A 242 -19.23 35.79 37.98
CA THR A 242 -17.93 35.16 37.74
C THR A 242 -17.87 34.59 36.34
N ASP A 243 -16.80 34.85 35.57
CA ASP A 243 -16.53 34.29 34.26
C ASP A 243 -16.01 32.82 34.39
N SER A 244 -16.89 31.92 34.82
CA SER A 244 -16.56 30.52 35.06
C SER A 244 -16.73 29.63 33.84
N ALA A 245 -17.53 30.00 32.85
CA ALA A 245 -17.71 29.29 31.62
C ALA A 245 -16.50 29.45 30.69
N VAL A 246 -16.14 28.37 30.01
CA VAL A 246 -14.99 28.31 29.09
C VAL A 246 -15.45 27.84 27.75
N ARG A 247 -15.06 28.58 26.70
CA ARG A 247 -15.19 28.21 25.29
C ARG A 247 -13.80 27.99 24.70
N ILE A 248 -13.56 26.86 24.11
CA ILE A 248 -12.31 26.56 23.42
C ILE A 248 -12.61 26.37 21.95
N THR A 249 -11.94 27.12 21.09
CA THR A 249 -12.02 27.00 19.63
C THR A 249 -10.68 26.46 19.13
N HIS A 250 -10.69 25.35 18.44
CA HIS A 250 -9.53 24.82 17.72
C HIS A 250 -9.47 25.46 16.34
N LEU A 251 -8.51 26.37 16.14
CA LEU A 251 -8.43 27.22 14.95
C LEU A 251 -8.33 26.44 13.62
N PRO A 252 -7.48 25.37 13.51
CA PRO A 252 -7.33 24.66 12.26
C PRO A 252 -8.58 23.88 11.84
N SER A 253 -9.32 23.27 12.78
CA SER A 253 -10.51 22.46 12.48
C SER A 253 -11.83 23.23 12.60
N GLY A 254 -11.82 24.40 13.24
CA GLY A 254 -13.02 25.18 13.54
C GLY A 254 -13.93 24.56 14.61
N ILE A 255 -13.52 23.47 15.26
CA ILE A 255 -14.30 22.82 16.31
C ILE A 255 -14.37 23.70 17.55
N VAL A 256 -15.58 23.95 18.03
CA VAL A 256 -15.86 24.75 19.22
C VAL A 256 -16.43 23.84 20.31
N VAL A 257 -15.91 23.99 21.52
CA VAL A 257 -16.36 23.31 22.73
C VAL A 257 -16.61 24.29 23.83
N GLU A 258 -17.73 24.16 24.52
CA GLU A 258 -18.11 24.97 25.65
C GLU A 258 -18.35 24.10 26.88
N CYS A 259 -17.92 24.58 28.02
CA CYS A 259 -18.19 23.94 29.32
C CYS A 259 -18.49 24.98 30.39
N GLN A 260 -19.65 24.84 31.07
CA GLN A 260 -20.11 25.75 32.12
C GLN A 260 -20.68 25.01 33.35
N ASP A 261 -20.45 23.66 33.42
CA ASP A 261 -21.09 22.80 34.42
C ASP A 261 -20.59 23.00 35.84
N GLU A 262 -19.33 23.44 35.99
CA GLU A 262 -18.68 23.57 37.26
C GLU A 262 -18.55 25.05 37.66
N ARG A 263 -18.50 25.31 38.98
CA ARG A 263 -18.24 26.67 39.52
C ARG A 263 -16.80 27.13 39.29
N SER A 264 -15.88 26.21 39.07
CA SER A 264 -14.46 26.48 38.88
C SER A 264 -14.11 26.58 37.40
N GLN A 265 -13.59 27.75 36.96
CA GLN A 265 -13.08 27.95 35.60
C GLN A 265 -12.02 26.92 35.21
N HIS A 266 -11.11 26.54 36.13
CA HIS A 266 -10.08 25.53 35.86
C HIS A 266 -10.67 24.14 35.59
N LYS A 267 -11.71 23.75 36.31
CA LYS A 267 -12.41 22.47 36.07
C LYS A 267 -13.15 22.50 34.73
N ASN A 268 -13.83 23.62 34.42
CA ASN A 268 -14.48 23.79 33.11
C ASN A 268 -13.49 23.75 31.97
N ARG A 269 -12.30 24.40 32.12
CA ARG A 269 -11.22 24.36 31.13
C ARG A 269 -10.70 22.92 30.92
N SER A 270 -10.47 22.18 32.02
CA SER A 270 -10.01 20.78 31.92
C SER A 270 -11.03 19.88 31.21
N ARG A 271 -12.33 20.03 31.55
CA ARG A 271 -13.41 19.30 30.89
C ARG A 271 -13.56 19.69 29.41
N ALA A 272 -13.51 20.99 29.09
CA ALA A 272 -13.56 21.47 27.73
C ALA A 272 -12.39 20.93 26.88
N MET A 273 -11.19 20.86 27.45
CA MET A 273 -10.03 20.25 26.79
C MET A 273 -10.23 18.74 26.55
N ALA A 274 -10.74 18.02 27.53
CA ALA A 274 -11.04 16.58 27.36
C ALA A 274 -12.10 16.36 26.29
N LEU A 275 -13.15 17.17 26.28
CA LEU A 275 -14.20 17.10 25.26
C LEU A 275 -13.69 17.50 23.86
N LEU A 276 -12.79 18.48 23.77
CA LEU A 276 -12.16 18.85 22.52
C LEU A 276 -11.31 17.72 21.96
N ARG A 277 -10.50 17.05 22.79
CA ARG A 277 -9.72 15.87 22.39
C ARG A 277 -10.63 14.76 21.83
N ALA A 278 -11.70 14.44 22.54
CA ALA A 278 -12.65 13.42 22.11
C ALA A 278 -13.31 13.77 20.76
N ARG A 279 -13.67 15.05 20.55
CA ARG A 279 -14.26 15.50 19.28
C ARG A 279 -13.25 15.50 18.12
N LEU A 280 -12.00 15.92 18.37
CA LEU A 280 -10.94 15.87 17.37
C LEU A 280 -10.61 14.43 16.99
N LEU A 281 -10.51 13.53 17.97
CA LEU A 281 -10.30 12.10 17.73
C LEU A 281 -11.43 11.51 16.91
N ALA A 282 -12.69 11.78 17.27
CA ALA A 282 -13.86 11.29 16.53
C ALA A 282 -13.88 11.83 15.09
N ALA A 283 -13.55 13.12 14.88
CA ALA A 283 -13.48 13.71 13.56
C ALA A 283 -12.38 13.09 12.68
N GLU A 284 -11.20 12.77 13.24
CA GLU A 284 -10.12 12.12 12.50
C GLU A 284 -10.46 10.65 12.18
N GLN A 285 -11.09 9.94 13.11
CA GLN A 285 -11.59 8.58 12.88
C GLN A 285 -12.67 8.56 11.78
N GLU A 286 -13.61 9.50 11.78
CA GLU A 286 -14.64 9.62 10.75
C GLU A 286 -14.03 9.92 9.37
N LYS A 287 -13.05 10.81 9.31
CA LYS A 287 -12.31 11.11 8.09
C LYS A 287 -11.57 9.89 7.55
N GLN A 288 -10.91 9.13 8.43
CA GLN A 288 -10.23 7.88 8.07
C GLN A 288 -11.21 6.83 7.53
N GLN A 289 -12.33 6.63 8.22
CA GLN A 289 -13.38 5.70 7.79
C GLN A 289 -13.99 6.11 6.45
N SER A 290 -14.25 7.41 6.25
CA SER A 290 -14.76 7.94 4.98
C SER A 290 -13.78 7.70 3.83
N ALA A 291 -12.48 7.95 4.04
CA ALA A 291 -11.43 7.68 3.06
C ALA A 291 -11.33 6.18 2.72
N GLN A 292 -11.42 5.30 3.72
CA GLN A 292 -11.45 3.86 3.48
C GLN A 292 -12.68 3.42 2.70
N ALA A 293 -13.87 3.94 3.05
CA ALA A 293 -15.13 3.64 2.34
C ALA A 293 -15.06 4.10 0.88
N GLN A 294 -14.49 5.27 0.62
CA GLN A 294 -14.28 5.78 -0.73
C GLN A 294 -13.28 4.91 -1.51
N SER A 295 -12.15 4.55 -0.91
CA SER A 295 -11.16 3.64 -1.51
C SER A 295 -11.77 2.30 -1.88
N ARG A 296 -12.52 1.67 -0.95
CA ARG A 296 -13.27 0.44 -1.20
C ARG A 296 -14.23 0.57 -2.38
N ARG A 297 -15.01 1.66 -2.44
CA ARG A 297 -15.95 1.90 -3.52
C ARG A 297 -15.26 2.04 -4.88
N LEU A 298 -14.10 2.68 -4.94
CA LEU A 298 -13.32 2.81 -6.17
C LEU A 298 -12.74 1.46 -6.63
N GLN A 299 -12.30 0.61 -5.70
CA GLN A 299 -11.76 -0.71 -6.01
C GLN A 299 -12.82 -1.69 -6.52
N VAL A 300 -14.00 -1.67 -5.93
CA VAL A 300 -15.06 -2.65 -6.20
C VAL A 300 -15.93 -2.26 -7.41
N GLY A 301 -16.00 -0.96 -7.76
CA GLY A 301 -16.86 -0.47 -8.82
C GLY A 301 -18.33 -0.76 -8.56
N SER A 302 -19.07 -1.13 -9.60
CA SER A 302 -20.48 -1.56 -9.49
C SER A 302 -20.65 -3.03 -9.08
N GLY A 303 -19.59 -3.83 -9.12
CA GLY A 303 -19.65 -5.29 -8.95
C GLY A 303 -20.31 -6.02 -10.12
N ASP A 304 -20.52 -5.35 -11.25
CA ASP A 304 -21.04 -5.99 -12.46
C ASP A 304 -19.97 -6.83 -13.15
N ARG A 305 -20.37 -7.98 -13.69
CA ARG A 305 -19.50 -8.90 -14.42
C ARG A 305 -18.84 -8.30 -15.66
N SER A 306 -19.27 -7.15 -16.14
CA SER A 306 -18.66 -6.43 -17.26
C SER A 306 -17.37 -5.71 -16.84
N GLU A 307 -17.28 -5.26 -15.58
CA GLU A 307 -16.12 -4.54 -15.01
C GLU A 307 -14.98 -5.48 -14.54
N ARG A 308 -15.00 -6.71 -15.00
CA ARG A 308 -14.04 -7.74 -14.59
C ARG A 308 -12.58 -7.33 -14.81
N ILE A 309 -11.77 -7.52 -13.79
CA ILE A 309 -10.30 -7.49 -13.94
C ILE A 309 -9.77 -8.85 -14.39
N ARG A 310 -10.40 -9.95 -13.93
CA ARG A 310 -9.94 -11.32 -14.19
C ARG A 310 -11.11 -12.27 -14.48
N THR A 311 -10.85 -13.25 -15.35
CA THR A 311 -11.82 -14.31 -15.67
C THR A 311 -11.22 -15.68 -15.39
N TYR A 312 -11.93 -16.49 -14.63
CA TYR A 312 -11.64 -17.88 -14.31
C TYR A 312 -12.56 -18.76 -15.15
N ASN A 313 -12.02 -19.40 -16.18
CA ASN A 313 -12.76 -20.25 -17.10
C ASN A 313 -12.46 -21.73 -16.81
N PHE A 314 -13.35 -22.39 -16.07
CA PHE A 314 -13.18 -23.78 -15.64
C PHE A 314 -13.25 -24.78 -16.80
N PRO A 315 -14.20 -24.67 -17.77
CA PRO A 315 -14.23 -25.57 -18.91
C PRO A 315 -12.95 -25.56 -19.74
N GLN A 316 -12.25 -24.44 -19.81
CA GLN A 316 -11.00 -24.28 -20.57
C GLN A 316 -9.75 -24.41 -19.72
N GLY A 317 -9.89 -24.55 -18.39
CA GLY A 317 -8.76 -24.65 -17.45
C GLY A 317 -7.85 -23.42 -17.43
N ARG A 318 -8.39 -22.24 -17.77
CA ARG A 318 -7.59 -21.01 -17.92
C ARG A 318 -8.05 -19.88 -17.02
N VAL A 319 -7.08 -19.03 -16.66
CA VAL A 319 -7.31 -17.72 -16.02
C VAL A 319 -6.79 -16.64 -16.97
N THR A 320 -7.57 -15.58 -17.17
CA THR A 320 -7.18 -14.42 -17.98
C THR A 320 -7.26 -13.16 -17.16
N ASP A 321 -6.15 -12.45 -16.98
CA ASP A 321 -6.14 -11.09 -16.45
C ASP A 321 -6.29 -10.11 -17.61
N HIS A 322 -7.37 -9.34 -17.58
CA HIS A 322 -7.74 -8.45 -18.69
C HIS A 322 -6.98 -7.13 -18.69
N ARG A 323 -6.34 -6.76 -17.59
CA ARG A 323 -5.56 -5.52 -17.48
C ARG A 323 -4.29 -5.57 -18.33
N ILE A 324 -3.62 -6.74 -18.29
CA ILE A 324 -2.35 -6.98 -18.98
C ILE A 324 -2.49 -8.03 -20.12
N ASN A 325 -3.72 -8.46 -20.43
CA ASN A 325 -4.03 -9.49 -21.42
C ASN A 325 -3.25 -10.83 -21.22
N LEU A 326 -2.89 -11.13 -19.96
CA LEU A 326 -2.19 -12.38 -19.61
C LEU A 326 -3.19 -13.53 -19.49
N THR A 327 -2.91 -14.64 -20.18
CA THR A 327 -3.73 -15.88 -20.09
C THR A 327 -2.85 -17.05 -19.67
N LEU A 328 -3.21 -17.70 -18.57
CA LEU A 328 -2.53 -18.87 -18.03
C LEU A 328 -3.45 -20.08 -18.03
N TYR A 329 -2.97 -21.23 -18.55
CA TYR A 329 -3.70 -22.48 -18.61
C TYR A 329 -3.44 -23.39 -17.40
N ARG A 330 -3.39 -22.78 -16.21
CA ARG A 330 -3.08 -23.44 -14.92
C ARG A 330 -4.12 -23.11 -13.86
N LEU A 331 -5.41 -23.08 -14.25
CA LEU A 331 -6.50 -22.69 -13.37
C LEU A 331 -6.49 -23.45 -12.02
N ALA A 332 -6.29 -24.76 -12.04
CA ALA A 332 -6.30 -25.56 -10.81
C ALA A 332 -5.19 -25.15 -9.84
N GLN A 333 -3.98 -24.92 -10.34
CA GLN A 333 -2.84 -24.49 -9.51
C GLN A 333 -3.08 -23.08 -8.93
N ILE A 334 -3.62 -22.17 -9.76
CA ILE A 334 -3.98 -20.81 -9.33
C ILE A 334 -5.03 -20.87 -8.22
N MET A 335 -6.08 -21.68 -8.36
CA MET A 335 -7.10 -21.86 -7.33
C MET A 335 -6.55 -22.54 -6.05
N ASP A 336 -5.43 -23.23 -6.16
CA ASP A 336 -4.68 -23.79 -5.03
C ASP A 336 -3.68 -22.82 -4.40
N GLY A 337 -3.62 -21.57 -4.90
CA GLY A 337 -2.82 -20.50 -4.31
C GLY A 337 -1.52 -20.18 -5.06
N ASP A 338 -1.26 -20.74 -6.24
CA ASP A 338 -0.09 -20.38 -7.07
C ASP A 338 -0.37 -19.11 -7.88
N LEU A 339 -0.25 -17.95 -7.22
CA LEU A 339 -0.53 -16.64 -7.80
C LEU A 339 0.72 -15.88 -8.25
N ASP A 340 1.92 -16.39 -8.00
CA ASP A 340 3.16 -15.63 -8.21
C ASP A 340 3.30 -15.09 -9.63
N GLU A 341 3.11 -15.94 -10.65
CA GLU A 341 3.24 -15.51 -12.05
C GLU A 341 2.27 -14.39 -12.43
N LEU A 342 1.03 -14.43 -11.91
CA LEU A 342 0.05 -13.36 -12.13
C LEU A 342 0.47 -12.06 -11.42
N ILE A 343 0.86 -12.16 -10.15
CA ILE A 343 1.22 -11.02 -9.33
C ILE A 343 2.51 -10.38 -9.84
N ASP A 344 3.51 -11.17 -10.19
CA ASP A 344 4.79 -10.67 -10.70
C ASP A 344 4.61 -9.95 -12.04
N ALA A 345 3.78 -10.48 -12.94
CA ALA A 345 3.46 -9.82 -14.20
C ALA A 345 2.75 -8.48 -13.98
N LEU A 346 1.79 -8.41 -13.05
CA LEU A 346 1.11 -7.16 -12.69
C LEU A 346 2.05 -6.14 -12.03
N GLN A 347 2.96 -6.61 -11.18
CA GLN A 347 3.98 -5.74 -10.59
C GLN A 347 4.93 -5.17 -11.65
N GLN A 348 5.34 -5.98 -12.62
CA GLN A 348 6.20 -5.54 -13.73
C GLN A 348 5.51 -4.49 -14.59
N GLU A 349 4.23 -4.70 -14.95
CA GLU A 349 3.46 -3.72 -15.72
C GLU A 349 3.29 -2.41 -14.96
N TYR A 350 2.91 -2.47 -13.70
CA TYR A 350 2.79 -1.28 -12.84
C TYR A 350 4.11 -0.51 -12.72
N GLN A 351 5.23 -1.22 -12.58
CA GLN A 351 6.55 -0.58 -12.58
C GLN A 351 6.88 0.07 -13.93
N ALA A 352 6.48 -0.57 -15.04
CA ALA A 352 6.69 -0.03 -16.38
C ALA A 352 5.84 1.24 -16.60
N GLU A 353 4.59 1.26 -16.14
CA GLU A 353 3.72 2.45 -16.18
C GLU A 353 4.34 3.62 -15.39
N LEU A 354 4.78 3.38 -14.14
CA LEU A 354 5.43 4.41 -13.33
C LEU A 354 6.71 4.94 -13.98
N LEU A 355 7.51 4.07 -14.60
CA LEU A 355 8.72 4.49 -15.34
C LEU A 355 8.38 5.31 -16.58
N ALA A 356 7.25 5.03 -17.24
CA ALA A 356 6.77 5.78 -18.39
C ALA A 356 6.26 7.19 -18.00
N GLU A 357 5.61 7.32 -16.83
CA GLU A 357 5.16 8.61 -16.31
C GLU A 357 6.34 9.54 -15.89
N GLU A 358 7.47 8.97 -15.44
CA GLU A 358 8.69 9.73 -15.08
C GLU A 358 9.57 10.06 -16.33
N ALA A 359 9.26 9.50 -17.50
CA ALA A 359 10.07 9.63 -18.72
C ALA A 359 9.75 10.85 -19.54
#